data_47c9d38cf53ea0f084542b1c88adc1a6
#
_entry.id   47c9d38cf53ea0f084542b1c88adc1a6
#
_cell.length_a   1.000
_cell.length_b   1.000
_cell.length_c   1.000
_cell.angle_alpha   90.00
_cell.angle_beta   90.00
_cell.angle_gamma   90.00
#
_symmetry.space_group_name_H-M   'P 1'
#
loop_
_entity.id
_entity.type
_entity.pdbx_description
1 polymer ?
#
loop_
_entity_poly.entity_id
_entity_poly.type
_entity_poly.pdbx_seq_one_letter_code
_entity_poly.pdbx_strand_id
1 'polypeptide(L)'
;MSDTPRPRRLASVDAVRGHQRQWLDDTRTRVAAGEHFAICNADDFEEIFTTFDIPALVINYWNSIVTFSARKGEHFAAVLDAHGYEPSNFGLGLATTLDPAEAPWGGLPKPTLIVGTTRDEAQMRVTELWAEAFGCACCPIDFSWTSQFSRMLPPEWWTLHRKRSEEMIDPRRLDLRLAQIKTLIAWLEQTLGRAFDHARFAEIMTRLNRQMDVWEEAMNLIATARPLPVSLRDQMAMYQVMWQRGTERNLALVEDFLAEVREIVASGTGAHPQERFRIYMATSGNDPQFHAYVRERWGGAIVSNRYSAIAPMYARDFAEGEALRALATRQLFLFDKEPLWEAYEARRWGADAVIALQPDGAASTRYERVMEGAGFAFLPLPRDADTPDIRERIDTFVTARLA
;
A
#
# COMPACT_ATOMS: atom_id res chain seq x y z
N MET A 1 4.22 2.53 38.17
CA MET A 1 4.03 3.18 36.87
C MET A 1 5.42 3.27 36.23
N SER A 2 5.75 2.43 35.27
CA SER A 2 7.09 2.45 34.64
C SER A 2 7.15 3.66 33.72
N ASP A 3 8.15 4.46 33.96
CA ASP A 3 8.50 5.68 33.20
C ASP A 3 9.15 5.25 31.85
N THR A 4 8.37 4.52 31.05
CA THR A 4 8.84 4.12 29.71
C THR A 4 8.76 5.37 28.83
N PRO A 5 9.88 5.85 28.28
CA PRO A 5 9.88 7.01 27.41
C PRO A 5 8.87 6.82 26.28
N ARG A 6 7.99 7.80 26.07
CA ARG A 6 7.09 7.77 24.91
C ARG A 6 7.94 7.76 23.64
N PRO A 7 7.60 6.93 22.64
CA PRO A 7 8.31 6.95 21.37
C PRO A 7 8.37 8.38 20.82
N ARG A 8 9.51 8.75 20.27
CA ARG A 8 9.68 10.05 19.59
C ARG A 8 8.65 10.15 18.46
N ARG A 9 7.89 11.22 18.42
CA ARG A 9 6.99 11.51 17.31
C ARG A 9 7.83 11.98 16.14
N LEU A 10 7.63 11.34 14.97
CA LEU A 10 8.35 11.68 13.75
C LEU A 10 7.73 12.92 13.08
N ALA A 11 8.56 13.93 12.82
CA ALA A 11 8.12 15.15 12.12
C ALA A 11 7.70 14.86 10.69
N SER A 12 8.40 13.96 10.02
CA SER A 12 8.07 13.48 8.67
C SER A 12 6.69 12.81 8.60
N VAL A 13 6.30 12.02 9.61
CA VAL A 13 4.97 11.41 9.70
C VAL A 13 3.87 12.47 9.81
N ASP A 14 4.10 13.51 10.62
CA ASP A 14 3.15 14.62 10.75
C ASP A 14 3.05 15.43 9.45
N ALA A 15 4.18 15.64 8.78
CA ALA A 15 4.23 16.33 7.48
C ALA A 15 3.44 15.56 6.38
N VAL A 16 3.58 14.23 6.31
CA VAL A 16 2.81 13.41 5.36
C VAL A 16 1.31 13.48 5.64
N ARG A 17 0.90 13.34 6.91
CA ARG A 17 -0.51 13.45 7.28
C ARG A 17 -1.09 14.83 6.99
N GLY A 18 -0.33 15.88 7.25
CA GLY A 18 -0.71 17.25 6.91
C GLY A 18 -0.85 17.42 5.40
N HIS A 19 0.10 16.91 4.63
CA HIS A 19 0.07 16.96 3.17
C HIS A 19 -1.15 16.26 2.60
N GLN A 20 -1.50 15.06 3.07
CA GLN A 20 -2.66 14.32 2.54
C GLN A 20 -3.99 15.04 2.81
N ARG A 21 -4.14 15.66 3.97
CA ARG A 21 -5.32 16.48 4.28
C ARG A 21 -5.39 17.72 3.39
N GLN A 22 -4.27 18.43 3.28
CA GLN A 22 -4.18 19.62 2.42
C GLN A 22 -4.47 19.29 0.96
N TRP A 23 -3.90 18.18 0.45
CA TRP A 23 -4.17 17.71 -0.90
C TRP A 23 -5.68 17.48 -1.14
N LEU A 24 -6.38 16.89 -0.17
CA LEU A 24 -7.83 16.68 -0.29
C LEU A 24 -8.62 18.01 -0.24
N ASP A 25 -8.21 18.97 0.61
CA ASP A 25 -8.80 20.31 0.67
C ASP A 25 -8.60 21.07 -0.64
N ASP A 26 -7.39 21.03 -1.19
CA ASP A 26 -7.05 21.63 -2.48
C ASP A 26 -7.85 20.96 -3.61
N THR A 27 -7.98 19.63 -3.58
CA THR A 27 -8.79 18.88 -4.54
C THR A 27 -10.26 19.31 -4.49
N ARG A 28 -10.85 19.47 -3.31
CA ARG A 28 -12.22 20.00 -3.17
C ARG A 28 -12.36 21.39 -3.78
N THR A 29 -11.38 22.25 -3.55
CA THR A 29 -11.35 23.61 -4.11
C THR A 29 -11.28 23.57 -5.64
N ARG A 30 -10.41 22.75 -6.22
CA ARG A 30 -10.29 22.55 -7.67
C ARG A 30 -11.58 22.01 -8.29
N VAL A 31 -12.20 21.01 -7.66
CA VAL A 31 -13.47 20.44 -8.13
C VAL A 31 -14.60 21.47 -8.05
N ALA A 32 -14.67 22.27 -6.99
CA ALA A 32 -15.63 23.36 -6.89
C ALA A 32 -15.45 24.44 -7.96
N ALA A 33 -14.23 24.62 -8.45
CA ALA A 33 -13.92 25.49 -9.60
C ALA A 33 -14.22 24.83 -10.97
N GLY A 34 -14.72 23.59 -10.99
CA GLY A 34 -15.09 22.87 -12.22
C GLY A 34 -13.98 21.99 -12.80
N GLU A 35 -12.88 21.77 -12.07
CA GLU A 35 -11.85 20.86 -12.52
C GLU A 35 -12.23 19.39 -12.35
N HIS A 36 -11.58 18.53 -13.11
CA HIS A 36 -11.78 17.09 -13.02
C HIS A 36 -11.16 16.51 -11.75
N PHE A 37 -11.80 15.49 -11.20
CA PHE A 37 -11.30 14.63 -10.15
C PHE A 37 -11.54 13.17 -10.53
N ALA A 38 -10.53 12.33 -10.38
CA ALA A 38 -10.59 10.92 -10.75
C ALA A 38 -10.58 10.00 -9.53
N ILE A 39 -11.36 8.92 -9.60
CA ILE A 39 -11.24 7.76 -8.71
C ILE A 39 -10.60 6.63 -9.51
N CYS A 40 -9.61 5.98 -8.94
CA CYS A 40 -8.96 4.81 -9.51
C CYS A 40 -8.69 3.73 -8.45
N ASN A 41 -8.38 2.52 -8.88
CA ASN A 41 -7.94 1.46 -7.99
C ASN A 41 -6.45 1.58 -7.66
N ALA A 42 -6.01 0.83 -6.65
CA ALA A 42 -4.62 0.81 -6.22
C ALA A 42 -3.68 0.42 -7.36
N ASP A 43 -2.55 1.10 -7.41
CA ASP A 43 -1.37 0.78 -8.21
C ASP A 43 -1.55 0.89 -9.73
N ASP A 44 -2.68 1.43 -10.17
CA ASP A 44 -3.01 1.41 -11.57
C ASP A 44 -2.45 2.60 -12.37
N PHE A 45 -2.96 3.82 -12.15
CA PHE A 45 -2.80 4.86 -13.17
C PHE A 45 -2.53 6.26 -12.62
N GLU A 46 -2.14 6.41 -11.36
CA GLU A 46 -1.95 7.75 -10.76
C GLU A 46 -0.98 8.62 -11.54
N GLU A 47 0.09 8.04 -12.09
CA GLU A 47 1.09 8.77 -12.86
C GLU A 47 0.52 9.32 -14.17
N ILE A 48 -0.45 8.62 -14.77
CA ILE A 48 -1.15 9.09 -15.96
C ILE A 48 -2.01 10.31 -15.61
N PHE A 49 -2.79 10.23 -14.52
CA PHE A 49 -3.58 11.36 -14.04
C PHE A 49 -2.72 12.55 -13.63
N THR A 50 -1.61 12.30 -12.95
CA THR A 50 -0.62 13.33 -12.58
C THR A 50 -0.04 14.01 -13.82
N THR A 51 0.17 13.29 -14.91
CA THR A 51 0.62 13.84 -16.19
C THR A 51 -0.40 14.82 -16.78
N PHE A 52 -1.68 14.50 -16.68
CA PHE A 52 -2.78 15.39 -17.06
C PHE A 52 -3.10 16.47 -16.01
N ASP A 53 -2.36 16.55 -14.93
CA ASP A 53 -2.68 17.45 -13.81
C ASP A 53 -4.11 17.28 -13.27
N ILE A 54 -4.55 16.05 -13.16
CA ILE A 54 -5.83 15.68 -12.57
C ILE A 54 -5.59 15.09 -11.19
N PRO A 55 -6.18 15.64 -10.12
CA PRO A 55 -6.19 14.96 -8.85
C PRO A 55 -6.84 13.58 -8.99
N ALA A 56 -6.13 12.54 -8.60
CA ALA A 56 -6.64 11.19 -8.62
C ALA A 56 -6.52 10.54 -7.25
N LEU A 57 -7.58 9.91 -6.79
CA LEU A 57 -7.60 9.18 -5.54
C LEU A 57 -7.68 7.68 -5.80
N VAL A 58 -6.73 6.97 -5.24
CA VAL A 58 -6.80 5.51 -5.14
C VAL A 58 -7.79 5.15 -4.04
N ILE A 59 -8.90 4.52 -4.42
CA ILE A 59 -10.02 4.26 -3.49
C ILE A 59 -9.60 3.40 -2.29
N ASN A 60 -8.67 2.49 -2.46
CA ASN A 60 -8.17 1.64 -1.38
C ASN A 60 -7.48 2.45 -0.26
N TYR A 61 -6.83 3.56 -0.59
CA TYR A 61 -6.26 4.46 0.41
C TYR A 61 -7.35 5.15 1.22
N TRP A 62 -8.40 5.64 0.54
CA TRP A 62 -9.53 6.21 1.24
C TRP A 62 -10.22 5.21 2.16
N ASN A 63 -10.41 3.98 1.69
CA ASN A 63 -10.95 2.90 2.51
C ASN A 63 -10.09 2.64 3.75
N SER A 64 -8.76 2.74 3.62
CA SER A 64 -7.84 2.64 4.76
C SER A 64 -8.01 3.79 5.76
N ILE A 65 -8.28 5.02 5.29
CA ILE A 65 -8.62 6.14 6.17
C ILE A 65 -9.92 5.86 6.92
N VAL A 66 -10.96 5.41 6.23
CA VAL A 66 -12.27 5.08 6.81
C VAL A 66 -12.13 3.98 7.87
N THR A 67 -11.42 2.90 7.55
CA THR A 67 -11.34 1.71 8.39
C THR A 67 -10.37 1.89 9.57
N PHE A 68 -9.14 2.31 9.29
CA PHE A 68 -8.08 2.28 10.29
C PHE A 68 -7.86 3.62 10.98
N SER A 69 -7.94 4.75 10.26
CA SER A 69 -7.70 6.06 10.85
C SER A 69 -8.93 6.61 11.55
N ALA A 70 -10.09 6.58 10.88
CA ALA A 70 -11.35 7.07 11.43
C ALA A 70 -12.11 6.03 12.26
N ARG A 71 -11.78 4.73 12.11
CA ARG A 71 -12.45 3.60 12.76
C ARG A 71 -13.96 3.56 12.51
N LYS A 72 -14.38 3.89 11.28
CA LYS A 72 -15.78 3.95 10.85
C LYS A 72 -16.15 2.87 9.84
N GLY A 73 -15.33 1.81 9.70
CA GLY A 73 -15.59 0.74 8.75
C GLY A 73 -16.93 0.07 8.94
N GLU A 74 -17.31 -0.28 10.19
CA GLU A 74 -18.60 -0.90 10.51
C GLU A 74 -19.78 0.03 10.21
N HIS A 75 -19.67 1.34 10.54
CA HIS A 75 -20.69 2.32 10.23
C HIS A 75 -20.97 2.39 8.72
N PHE A 76 -19.91 2.54 7.91
CA PHE A 76 -20.07 2.64 6.47
C PHE A 76 -20.45 1.32 5.79
N ALA A 77 -20.11 0.19 6.37
CA ALA A 77 -20.64 -1.10 5.92
C ALA A 77 -22.16 -1.18 6.14
N ALA A 78 -22.67 -0.69 7.28
CA ALA A 78 -24.11 -0.61 7.53
C ALA A 78 -24.81 0.40 6.59
N VAL A 79 -24.14 1.49 6.21
CA VAL A 79 -24.67 2.44 5.21
C VAL A 79 -24.84 1.76 3.84
N LEU A 80 -23.86 0.96 3.40
CA LEU A 80 -23.97 0.19 2.15
C LEU A 80 -25.15 -0.79 2.20
N ASP A 81 -25.25 -1.57 3.25
CA ASP A 81 -26.33 -2.55 3.46
C ASP A 81 -27.70 -1.88 3.42
N ALA A 82 -27.86 -0.75 4.10
CA ALA A 82 -29.10 0.03 4.11
C ALA A 82 -29.51 0.57 2.72
N HIS A 83 -28.54 0.73 1.81
CA HIS A 83 -28.77 1.12 0.41
C HIS A 83 -28.88 -0.07 -0.54
N GLY A 84 -28.89 -1.30 -0.02
CA GLY A 84 -28.99 -2.54 -0.80
C GLY A 84 -27.70 -2.95 -1.49
N TYR A 85 -26.56 -2.43 -1.07
CA TYR A 85 -25.26 -2.81 -1.56
C TYR A 85 -24.61 -3.84 -0.63
N GLU A 86 -23.97 -4.85 -1.19
CA GLU A 86 -23.21 -5.79 -0.39
C GLU A 86 -22.04 -5.07 0.32
N PRO A 87 -21.93 -5.14 1.65
CA PRO A 87 -20.83 -4.55 2.38
C PRO A 87 -19.50 -5.15 1.94
N SER A 88 -18.65 -4.34 1.34
CA SER A 88 -17.31 -4.74 0.92
C SER A 88 -16.30 -3.65 1.24
N ASN A 89 -15.05 -4.05 1.47
CA ASN A 89 -13.98 -3.06 1.67
C ASN A 89 -13.83 -2.10 0.48
N PHE A 90 -14.19 -2.51 -0.73
CA PHE A 90 -14.14 -1.65 -1.92
C PHE A 90 -15.27 -0.62 -1.95
N GLY A 91 -16.40 -0.92 -1.32
CA GLY A 91 -17.57 -0.04 -1.28
C GLY A 91 -17.51 1.05 -0.22
N LEU A 92 -16.64 0.94 0.79
CA LEU A 92 -16.63 1.87 1.93
C LEU A 92 -16.40 3.34 1.50
N GLY A 93 -15.59 3.57 0.47
CA GLY A 93 -15.39 4.89 -0.08
C GLY A 93 -16.67 5.49 -0.65
N LEU A 94 -17.45 4.70 -1.38
CA LEU A 94 -18.77 5.11 -1.89
C LEU A 94 -19.72 5.44 -0.73
N ALA A 95 -19.74 4.61 0.31
CA ALA A 95 -20.58 4.84 1.48
C ALA A 95 -20.32 6.20 2.14
N THR A 96 -19.08 6.71 2.13
CA THR A 96 -18.78 8.06 2.66
C THR A 96 -19.46 9.19 1.86
N THR A 97 -19.90 8.93 0.65
CA THR A 97 -20.64 9.89 -0.16
C THR A 97 -22.15 9.77 0.03
N LEU A 98 -22.63 8.62 0.51
CA LEU A 98 -24.03 8.37 0.87
C LEU A 98 -24.35 8.93 2.26
N ASP A 99 -23.36 9.00 3.15
CA ASP A 99 -23.45 9.64 4.46
C ASP A 99 -22.28 10.63 4.67
N PRO A 100 -22.32 11.80 3.99
CA PRO A 100 -21.21 12.74 4.00
C PRO A 100 -20.99 13.43 5.36
N ALA A 101 -21.99 13.47 6.23
CA ALA A 101 -21.86 14.07 7.56
C ALA A 101 -20.90 13.30 8.44
N GLU A 102 -20.83 11.98 8.28
CA GLU A 102 -19.96 11.08 9.01
C GLU A 102 -18.62 10.83 8.30
N ALA A 103 -18.44 11.33 7.07
CA ALA A 103 -17.24 11.10 6.29
C ALA A 103 -16.00 11.70 6.95
N PRO A 104 -14.86 10.95 7.01
CA PRO A 104 -13.63 11.50 7.56
C PRO A 104 -13.12 12.68 6.73
N TRP A 105 -12.41 13.60 7.35
CA TRP A 105 -11.74 14.74 6.73
C TRP A 105 -12.64 15.64 5.86
N GLY A 106 -13.95 15.65 6.10
CA GLY A 106 -14.90 16.43 5.32
C GLY A 106 -15.37 15.77 4.02
N GLY A 107 -15.06 14.49 3.81
CA GLY A 107 -15.53 13.68 2.68
C GLY A 107 -14.79 13.91 1.37
N LEU A 108 -15.14 13.11 0.38
CA LEU A 108 -14.60 13.19 -0.98
C LEU A 108 -15.38 14.24 -1.81
N PRO A 109 -14.69 14.98 -2.69
CA PRO A 109 -15.40 15.76 -3.70
C PRO A 109 -16.06 14.82 -4.73
N LYS A 110 -17.01 15.36 -5.49
CA LYS A 110 -17.69 14.60 -6.54
C LYS A 110 -16.72 14.23 -7.66
N PRO A 111 -16.50 12.94 -7.95
CA PRO A 111 -15.65 12.53 -9.07
C PRO A 111 -16.34 12.86 -10.40
N THR A 112 -15.54 13.12 -11.42
CA THR A 112 -15.98 13.28 -12.80
C THR A 112 -15.49 12.16 -13.71
N LEU A 113 -14.47 11.44 -13.24
CA LEU A 113 -13.81 10.35 -13.96
C LEU A 113 -13.63 9.16 -13.02
N ILE A 114 -13.92 7.97 -13.52
CA ILE A 114 -13.63 6.71 -12.82
C ILE A 114 -12.88 5.79 -13.75
N VAL A 115 -11.77 5.27 -13.27
CA VAL A 115 -11.06 4.18 -13.93
C VAL A 115 -11.05 2.97 -13.01
N GLY A 116 -11.71 1.92 -13.44
CA GLY A 116 -11.82 0.68 -12.70
C GLY A 116 -11.12 -0.46 -13.42
N THR A 117 -10.44 -1.32 -12.67
CA THR A 117 -9.89 -2.55 -13.21
C THR A 117 -10.82 -3.72 -12.95
N THR A 118 -10.95 -4.60 -13.92
CA THR A 118 -11.79 -5.80 -13.81
C THR A 118 -11.06 -6.93 -13.09
N ARG A 119 -10.41 -6.60 -11.98
CA ARG A 119 -9.63 -7.57 -11.20
C ARG A 119 -10.50 -8.69 -10.63
N ASP A 120 -11.65 -8.30 -10.11
CA ASP A 120 -12.67 -9.19 -9.58
C ASP A 120 -14.06 -8.55 -9.73
N GLU A 121 -15.10 -9.34 -9.58
CA GLU A 121 -16.48 -8.90 -9.75
C GLU A 121 -16.86 -7.78 -8.75
N ALA A 122 -16.40 -7.86 -7.52
CA ALA A 122 -16.71 -6.86 -6.49
C ALA A 122 -16.15 -5.48 -6.87
N GLN A 123 -14.92 -5.42 -7.39
CA GLN A 123 -14.32 -4.16 -7.85
C GLN A 123 -15.05 -3.60 -9.08
N MET A 124 -15.43 -4.46 -10.02
CA MET A 124 -16.22 -4.04 -11.19
C MET A 124 -17.54 -3.41 -10.77
N ARG A 125 -18.31 -4.08 -9.92
CA ARG A 125 -19.60 -3.58 -9.42
C ARG A 125 -19.44 -2.24 -8.67
N VAL A 126 -18.44 -2.12 -7.82
CA VAL A 126 -18.18 -0.85 -7.11
C VAL A 126 -17.84 0.26 -8.10
N THR A 127 -17.07 -0.02 -9.15
CA THR A 127 -16.74 0.95 -10.19
C THR A 127 -18.01 1.43 -10.92
N GLU A 128 -18.90 0.52 -11.27
CA GLU A 128 -20.19 0.83 -11.91
C GLU A 128 -21.09 1.66 -10.97
N LEU A 129 -21.17 1.27 -9.69
CA LEU A 129 -21.95 1.99 -8.68
C LEU A 129 -21.46 3.43 -8.48
N TRP A 130 -20.16 3.66 -8.48
CA TRP A 130 -19.61 5.01 -8.44
C TRP A 130 -20.00 5.82 -9.69
N ALA A 131 -19.88 5.22 -10.87
CA ALA A 131 -20.26 5.87 -12.13
C ALA A 131 -21.75 6.23 -12.16
N GLU A 132 -22.61 5.32 -11.71
CA GLU A 132 -24.07 5.54 -11.62
C GLU A 132 -24.41 6.60 -10.59
N ALA A 133 -23.87 6.51 -9.35
CA ALA A 133 -24.17 7.43 -8.25
C ALA A 133 -23.82 8.88 -8.58
N PHE A 134 -22.79 9.10 -9.39
CA PHE A 134 -22.33 10.46 -9.73
C PHE A 134 -22.61 10.87 -11.16
N GLY A 135 -23.06 9.95 -12.01
CA GLY A 135 -23.26 10.23 -13.43
C GLY A 135 -21.95 10.63 -14.12
N CYS A 136 -20.83 10.01 -13.75
CA CYS A 136 -19.51 10.37 -14.26
C CYS A 136 -19.02 9.41 -15.32
N ALA A 137 -18.07 9.87 -16.14
CA ALA A 137 -17.46 9.04 -17.16
C ALA A 137 -16.67 7.89 -16.56
N CYS A 138 -16.85 6.68 -17.07
CA CYS A 138 -16.18 5.47 -16.61
C CYS A 138 -15.36 4.82 -17.71
N CYS A 139 -14.12 4.47 -17.41
CA CYS A 139 -13.26 3.67 -18.29
C CYS A 139 -12.90 2.35 -17.59
N PRO A 140 -13.57 1.25 -17.90
CA PRO A 140 -13.18 -0.06 -17.38
C PRO A 140 -11.92 -0.54 -18.12
N ILE A 141 -10.95 -1.04 -17.36
CA ILE A 141 -9.71 -1.63 -17.89
C ILE A 141 -9.64 -3.07 -17.43
N ASP A 142 -9.50 -3.99 -18.39
CA ASP A 142 -9.32 -5.39 -18.04
C ASP A 142 -7.98 -5.61 -17.33
N PHE A 143 -8.03 -6.30 -16.21
CA PHE A 143 -6.85 -6.71 -15.48
C PHE A 143 -6.56 -8.17 -15.81
N SER A 144 -5.70 -8.42 -16.79
CA SER A 144 -5.32 -9.78 -17.22
C SER A 144 -4.56 -10.54 -16.11
N TRP A 145 -5.19 -10.63 -14.94
CA TRP A 145 -4.66 -11.34 -13.78
C TRP A 145 -4.80 -12.85 -13.98
N THR A 146 -3.73 -13.59 -13.75
CA THR A 146 -3.87 -15.03 -13.52
C THR A 146 -3.01 -15.40 -12.31
N SER A 147 -3.62 -16.01 -11.33
CA SER A 147 -2.96 -16.57 -10.15
C SER A 147 -1.94 -17.69 -10.49
N GLN A 148 -1.84 -18.06 -11.76
CA GLN A 148 -0.94 -19.11 -12.23
C GLN A 148 0.50 -18.63 -12.44
N PHE A 149 0.74 -17.32 -12.44
CA PHE A 149 2.05 -16.77 -12.75
C PHE A 149 3.10 -16.97 -11.67
N SER A 150 2.71 -16.98 -10.40
CA SER A 150 3.63 -17.25 -9.30
C SER A 150 4.38 -18.57 -9.45
N ARG A 151 3.85 -19.52 -10.22
CA ARG A 151 4.50 -20.81 -10.50
C ARG A 151 5.53 -20.73 -11.63
N MET A 152 5.54 -19.66 -12.41
CA MET A 152 6.41 -19.46 -13.56
C MET A 152 7.50 -18.43 -13.30
N LEU A 153 7.42 -17.72 -12.19
CA LEU A 153 8.45 -16.76 -11.83
C LEU A 153 9.74 -17.49 -11.42
N PRO A 154 10.89 -17.02 -11.89
CA PRO A 154 12.17 -17.58 -11.45
C PRO A 154 12.34 -17.37 -9.93
N PRO A 155 13.08 -18.25 -9.25
CA PRO A 155 13.50 -17.97 -7.87
C PRO A 155 14.13 -16.58 -7.79
N GLU A 156 13.86 -15.86 -6.70
CA GLU A 156 14.40 -14.52 -6.49
C GLU A 156 13.96 -13.47 -7.55
N TRP A 157 12.79 -13.67 -8.16
CA TRP A 157 12.22 -12.77 -9.16
C TRP A 157 12.18 -11.31 -8.69
N TRP A 158 12.06 -11.05 -7.39
CA TRP A 158 12.07 -9.72 -6.80
C TRP A 158 13.39 -8.97 -6.98
N THR A 159 14.49 -9.64 -7.27
CA THR A 159 15.78 -9.01 -7.62
C THR A 159 15.82 -8.55 -9.08
N LEU A 160 14.93 -9.07 -9.91
CA LEU A 160 14.87 -8.82 -11.34
C LEU A 160 13.83 -7.77 -11.73
N HIS A 161 12.84 -7.51 -10.87
CA HIS A 161 11.65 -6.73 -11.19
C HIS A 161 11.96 -5.32 -11.71
N ARG A 162 13.02 -4.70 -11.22
CA ARG A 162 13.37 -3.32 -11.59
C ARG A 162 13.95 -3.22 -13.01
N LYS A 163 14.87 -4.11 -13.36
CA LYS A 163 15.67 -4.02 -14.59
C LYS A 163 15.29 -5.04 -15.65
N ARG A 164 14.73 -6.16 -15.23
CA ARG A 164 14.53 -7.34 -16.08
C ARG A 164 13.10 -7.88 -15.99
N SER A 165 12.13 -7.04 -15.61
CA SER A 165 10.73 -7.45 -15.46
C SER A 165 10.15 -8.06 -16.73
N GLU A 166 10.54 -7.57 -17.90
CA GLU A 166 10.04 -8.09 -19.18
C GLU A 166 10.44 -9.54 -19.45
N GLU A 167 11.56 -9.99 -18.92
CA GLU A 167 11.99 -11.39 -19.08
C GLU A 167 11.07 -12.38 -18.32
N MET A 168 10.28 -11.88 -17.40
CA MET A 168 9.38 -12.65 -16.53
C MET A 168 7.90 -12.53 -16.94
N ILE A 169 7.60 -11.75 -17.98
CA ILE A 169 6.23 -11.51 -18.45
C ILE A 169 6.05 -12.13 -19.83
N ASP A 170 4.92 -12.81 -20.06
CA ASP A 170 4.53 -13.19 -21.42
C ASP A 170 4.40 -11.93 -22.28
N PRO A 171 5.15 -11.81 -23.41
CA PRO A 171 5.14 -10.61 -24.23
C PRO A 171 3.74 -10.19 -24.70
N ARG A 172 2.85 -11.15 -25.00
CA ARG A 172 1.47 -10.88 -25.44
C ARG A 172 0.65 -10.20 -24.33
N ARG A 173 0.91 -10.55 -23.06
CA ARG A 173 0.24 -9.89 -21.92
C ARG A 173 0.77 -8.48 -21.72
N LEU A 174 2.06 -8.28 -21.89
CA LEU A 174 2.66 -6.97 -21.82
C LEU A 174 2.14 -6.08 -22.94
N ASP A 175 2.05 -6.60 -24.17
CA ASP A 175 1.50 -5.87 -25.32
C ASP A 175 0.01 -5.53 -25.11
N LEU A 176 -0.77 -6.45 -24.57
CA LEU A 176 -2.16 -6.20 -24.20
C LEU A 176 -2.27 -5.09 -23.15
N ARG A 177 -1.48 -5.15 -22.07
CA ARG A 177 -1.50 -4.13 -21.03
C ARG A 177 -1.05 -2.76 -21.56
N LEU A 178 -0.04 -2.72 -22.41
CA LEU A 178 0.39 -1.50 -23.06
C LEU A 178 -0.69 -0.91 -23.98
N ALA A 179 -1.41 -1.74 -24.73
CA ALA A 179 -2.54 -1.31 -25.54
C ALA A 179 -3.67 -0.74 -24.67
N GLN A 180 -3.99 -1.36 -23.56
CA GLN A 180 -5.00 -0.87 -22.60
C GLN A 180 -4.60 0.50 -22.00
N ILE A 181 -3.33 0.68 -21.64
CA ILE A 181 -2.82 1.97 -21.16
C ILE A 181 -2.97 3.04 -22.25
N LYS A 182 -2.62 2.73 -23.49
CA LYS A 182 -2.80 3.65 -24.64
C LYS A 182 -4.28 3.98 -24.87
N THR A 183 -5.16 3.01 -24.72
CA THR A 183 -6.62 3.23 -24.81
C THR A 183 -7.11 4.17 -23.69
N LEU A 184 -6.64 4.00 -22.47
CA LEU A 184 -6.96 4.92 -21.36
C LEU A 184 -6.47 6.34 -21.66
N ILE A 185 -5.24 6.47 -22.17
CA ILE A 185 -4.68 7.79 -22.52
C ILE A 185 -5.54 8.45 -23.62
N ALA A 186 -5.86 7.73 -24.69
CA ALA A 186 -6.70 8.25 -25.78
C ALA A 186 -8.10 8.66 -25.28
N TRP A 187 -8.70 7.87 -24.39
CA TRP A 187 -9.97 8.22 -23.76
C TRP A 187 -9.85 9.51 -22.91
N LEU A 188 -8.79 9.66 -22.15
CA LEU A 188 -8.54 10.88 -21.37
C LEU A 188 -8.28 12.08 -22.30
N GLU A 189 -7.50 11.94 -23.37
CA GLU A 189 -7.27 13.00 -24.35
C GLU A 189 -8.57 13.49 -24.98
N GLN A 190 -9.44 12.57 -25.35
CA GLN A 190 -10.75 12.89 -25.90
C GLN A 190 -11.66 13.57 -24.87
N THR A 191 -11.70 13.06 -23.64
CA THR A 191 -12.55 13.59 -22.56
C THR A 191 -12.11 14.97 -22.11
N LEU A 192 -10.79 15.23 -22.07
CA LEU A 192 -10.19 16.45 -21.57
C LEU A 192 -9.92 17.50 -22.67
N GLY A 193 -9.95 17.10 -23.94
CA GLY A 193 -9.62 17.98 -25.07
C GLY A 193 -8.15 18.41 -25.11
N ARG A 194 -7.23 17.63 -24.53
CA ARG A 194 -5.79 17.93 -24.50
C ARG A 194 -4.93 16.68 -24.66
N ALA A 195 -3.76 16.83 -25.30
CA ALA A 195 -2.83 15.75 -25.57
C ALA A 195 -2.10 15.29 -24.30
N PHE A 196 -1.71 14.02 -24.26
CA PHE A 196 -0.85 13.46 -23.24
C PHE A 196 0.60 13.89 -23.42
N ASP A 197 1.21 14.40 -22.37
CA ASP A 197 2.62 14.81 -22.38
C ASP A 197 3.53 13.64 -21.98
N HIS A 198 4.07 12.95 -22.99
CA HIS A 198 4.99 11.82 -22.80
C HIS A 198 6.30 12.21 -22.09
N ALA A 199 6.80 13.42 -22.29
CA ALA A 199 8.03 13.88 -21.63
C ALA A 199 7.77 14.08 -20.13
N ARG A 200 6.69 14.78 -19.77
CA ARG A 200 6.26 14.96 -18.39
C ARG A 200 5.99 13.61 -17.70
N PHE A 201 5.38 12.67 -18.40
CA PHE A 201 5.16 11.32 -17.87
C PHE A 201 6.47 10.59 -17.54
N ALA A 202 7.45 10.67 -18.44
CA ALA A 202 8.78 10.08 -18.22
C ALA A 202 9.50 10.74 -17.02
N GLU A 203 9.37 12.06 -16.85
CA GLU A 203 9.89 12.76 -15.68
C GLU A 203 9.24 12.27 -14.38
N ILE A 204 7.92 12.11 -14.36
CA ILE A 204 7.18 11.57 -13.20
C ILE A 204 7.67 10.16 -12.86
N MET A 205 7.81 9.28 -13.85
CA MET A 205 8.31 7.93 -13.67
C MET A 205 9.76 7.90 -13.17
N THR A 206 10.61 8.79 -13.64
CA THR A 206 12.00 8.95 -13.17
C THR A 206 12.03 9.42 -11.72
N ARG A 207 11.20 10.39 -11.38
CA ARG A 207 11.08 10.91 -10.01
C ARG A 207 10.52 9.84 -9.07
N LEU A 208 9.58 9.03 -9.54
CA LEU A 208 9.09 7.86 -8.80
C LEU A 208 10.22 6.88 -8.50
N ASN A 209 11.04 6.53 -9.48
CA ASN A 209 12.19 5.67 -9.26
C ASN A 209 13.11 6.23 -8.18
N ARG A 210 13.42 7.53 -8.23
CA ARG A 210 14.21 8.21 -7.18
C ARG A 210 13.52 8.15 -5.82
N GLN A 211 12.21 8.38 -5.76
CA GLN A 211 11.44 8.27 -4.52
C GLN A 211 11.55 6.86 -3.90
N MET A 212 11.50 5.82 -4.73
CA MET A 212 11.65 4.43 -4.26
C MET A 212 13.07 4.12 -3.80
N ASP A 213 14.10 4.68 -4.44
CA ASP A 213 15.49 4.54 -4.00
C ASP A 213 15.69 5.11 -2.59
N VAL A 214 15.16 6.30 -2.35
CA VAL A 214 15.23 6.97 -1.04
C VAL A 214 14.44 6.20 0.01
N TRP A 215 13.26 5.70 -0.37
CA TRP A 215 12.45 4.84 0.51
C TRP A 215 13.21 3.58 0.90
N GLU A 216 13.77 2.88 -0.07
CA GLU A 216 14.50 1.63 0.17
C GLU A 216 15.72 1.86 1.07
N GLU A 217 16.43 2.97 0.90
CA GLU A 217 17.53 3.35 1.79
C GLU A 217 17.04 3.54 3.24
N ALA A 218 15.93 4.26 3.44
CA ALA A 218 15.35 4.43 4.77
C ALA A 218 14.94 3.09 5.39
N MET A 219 14.27 2.23 4.62
CA MET A 219 13.86 0.90 5.09
C MET A 219 15.06 0.01 5.42
N ASN A 220 16.15 0.06 4.66
CA ASN A 220 17.38 -0.69 4.95
C ASN A 220 18.03 -0.23 6.25
N LEU A 221 18.09 1.07 6.52
CA LEU A 221 18.57 1.59 7.79
C LEU A 221 17.71 1.12 8.97
N ILE A 222 16.38 1.15 8.82
CA ILE A 222 15.44 0.70 9.85
C ILE A 222 15.60 -0.81 10.09
N ALA A 223 15.71 -1.60 9.01
CA ALA A 223 15.81 -3.05 9.09
C ALA A 223 17.08 -3.52 9.81
N THR A 224 18.21 -2.84 9.59
CA THR A 224 19.53 -3.24 10.11
C THR A 224 19.82 -2.69 11.51
N ALA A 225 19.20 -1.57 11.90
CA ALA A 225 19.44 -0.96 13.21
C ALA A 225 18.84 -1.77 14.38
N ARG A 226 19.52 -1.74 15.51
CA ARG A 226 19.09 -2.31 16.80
C ARG A 226 19.27 -1.28 17.90
N PRO A 227 18.27 -0.99 18.75
CA PRO A 227 16.87 -1.45 18.64
C PRO A 227 16.16 -0.85 17.43
N LEU A 228 14.97 -1.39 17.07
CA LEU A 228 14.16 -0.91 15.92
C LEU A 228 13.94 0.61 16.03
N PRO A 229 14.44 1.43 15.09
CA PRO A 229 14.40 2.88 15.21
C PRO A 229 13.02 3.48 14.96
N VAL A 230 12.24 2.89 14.05
CA VAL A 230 10.92 3.38 13.62
C VAL A 230 9.89 2.29 13.77
N SER A 231 8.79 2.56 14.45
CA SER A 231 7.70 1.59 14.61
C SER A 231 7.02 1.24 13.30
N LEU A 232 6.43 0.03 13.18
CA LEU A 232 5.63 -0.32 12.01
C LEU A 232 4.48 0.67 11.78
N ARG A 233 3.87 1.19 12.85
CA ARG A 233 2.83 2.21 12.75
C ARG A 233 3.29 3.47 12.03
N ASP A 234 4.51 3.92 12.31
CA ASP A 234 5.07 5.12 11.67
C ASP A 234 5.53 4.83 10.24
N GLN A 235 6.07 3.64 9.97
CA GLN A 235 6.35 3.17 8.60
C GLN A 235 5.07 3.18 7.76
N MET A 236 3.95 2.68 8.30
CA MET A 236 2.65 2.66 7.60
C MET A 236 2.05 4.06 7.44
N ALA A 237 2.27 4.96 8.39
CA ALA A 237 1.88 6.35 8.21
C ALA A 237 2.70 7.03 7.10
N MET A 238 3.99 6.75 7.03
CA MET A 238 4.86 7.22 5.94
C MET A 238 4.51 6.57 4.59
N TYR A 239 4.00 5.35 4.55
CA TYR A 239 3.56 4.70 3.32
C TYR A 239 2.51 5.52 2.54
N GLN A 240 1.84 6.46 3.19
CA GLN A 240 0.92 7.39 2.51
C GLN A 240 1.60 8.27 1.44
N VAL A 241 2.93 8.36 1.41
CA VAL A 241 3.66 9.01 0.29
C VAL A 241 3.53 8.23 -1.03
N MET A 242 2.99 7.02 -1.00
CA MET A 242 2.67 6.26 -2.21
C MET A 242 1.41 6.80 -2.92
N TRP A 243 0.60 7.64 -2.26
CA TRP A 243 -0.42 8.43 -2.93
C TRP A 243 0.26 9.59 -3.65
N GLN A 244 -0.15 9.89 -4.88
CA GLN A 244 0.51 10.88 -5.74
C GLN A 244 2.03 10.65 -5.87
N ARG A 245 2.46 9.38 -5.93
CA ARG A 245 3.86 9.01 -6.09
C ARG A 245 4.46 9.61 -7.37
N GLY A 246 5.74 9.88 -7.34
CA GLY A 246 6.44 10.55 -8.44
C GLY A 246 6.21 12.07 -8.52
N THR A 247 5.49 12.67 -7.55
CA THR A 247 5.44 14.12 -7.41
C THR A 247 6.66 14.66 -6.65
N GLU A 248 7.01 15.92 -6.88
CA GLU A 248 8.13 16.57 -6.18
C GLU A 248 7.89 16.61 -4.67
N ARG A 249 6.65 16.88 -4.27
CA ARG A 249 6.31 16.94 -2.86
C ARG A 249 6.50 15.61 -2.15
N ASN A 250 6.09 14.51 -2.77
CA ASN A 250 6.24 13.19 -2.14
C ASN A 250 7.70 12.72 -2.12
N LEU A 251 8.50 13.05 -3.14
CA LEU A 251 9.94 12.81 -3.08
C LEU A 251 10.56 13.56 -1.89
N ALA A 252 10.28 14.85 -1.73
CA ALA A 252 10.80 15.65 -0.61
C ALA A 252 10.39 15.07 0.75
N LEU A 253 9.13 14.61 0.91
CA LEU A 253 8.67 13.99 2.16
C LEU A 253 9.42 12.69 2.48
N VAL A 254 9.80 11.90 1.48
CA VAL A 254 10.60 10.69 1.70
C VAL A 254 12.07 11.03 2.00
N GLU A 255 12.62 12.08 1.39
CA GLU A 255 13.96 12.58 1.71
C GLU A 255 14.04 13.11 3.15
N ASP A 256 13.03 13.87 3.60
CA ASP A 256 12.91 14.31 5.01
C ASP A 256 12.84 13.11 5.97
N PHE A 257 12.06 12.10 5.61
CA PHE A 257 11.97 10.87 6.40
C PHE A 257 13.30 10.12 6.50
N LEU A 258 14.02 9.97 5.39
CA LEU A 258 15.35 9.36 5.38
C LEU A 258 16.32 10.12 6.27
N ALA A 259 16.31 11.47 6.22
CA ALA A 259 17.15 12.29 7.07
C ALA A 259 16.84 12.06 8.57
N GLU A 260 15.55 12.03 8.93
CA GLU A 260 15.11 11.77 10.31
C GLU A 260 15.49 10.34 10.78
N VAL A 261 15.36 9.34 9.91
CA VAL A 261 15.78 7.95 10.19
C VAL A 261 17.29 7.88 10.46
N ARG A 262 18.11 8.56 9.65
CA ARG A 262 19.57 8.64 9.85
C ARG A 262 19.93 9.22 11.20
N GLU A 263 19.25 10.30 11.64
CA GLU A 263 19.46 10.90 12.94
C GLU A 263 19.12 9.95 14.09
N ILE A 264 17.97 9.26 14.00
CA ILE A 264 17.53 8.31 15.01
C ILE A 264 18.53 7.15 15.13
N VAL A 265 18.95 6.58 14.00
CA VAL A 265 19.93 5.51 13.99
C VAL A 265 21.28 5.96 14.56
N ALA A 266 21.75 7.15 14.19
CA ALA A 266 23.00 7.72 14.74
C ALA A 266 22.94 7.98 16.24
N SER A 267 21.77 8.35 16.79
CA SER A 267 21.58 8.57 18.22
C SER A 267 21.48 7.27 19.03
N GLY A 268 21.35 6.11 18.39
CA GLY A 268 21.12 4.83 19.06
C GLY A 268 19.77 4.74 19.77
N THR A 269 18.88 5.72 19.57
CA THR A 269 17.52 5.67 20.12
C THR A 269 16.61 4.84 19.22
N GLY A 270 15.59 4.23 19.79
CA GLY A 270 14.69 3.39 19.02
C GLY A 270 13.26 3.42 19.54
N ALA A 271 12.33 3.04 18.68
CA ALA A 271 10.92 2.90 19.04
C ALA A 271 10.68 1.73 20.03
N HIS A 272 11.62 0.78 20.08
CA HIS A 272 11.53 -0.41 20.92
C HIS A 272 12.84 -0.63 21.73
N PRO A 273 13.14 0.18 22.75
CA PRO A 273 14.42 0.13 23.47
C PRO A 273 14.68 -1.20 24.19
N GLN A 274 13.65 -2.00 24.44
CA GLN A 274 13.74 -3.32 25.08
C GLN A 274 13.47 -4.46 24.09
N GLU A 275 13.85 -4.26 22.81
CA GLU A 275 13.70 -5.26 21.76
C GLU A 275 14.41 -6.58 22.13
N ARG A 276 13.64 -7.68 22.21
CA ARG A 276 14.16 -9.03 22.48
C ARG A 276 14.18 -9.90 21.25
N PHE A 277 13.14 -9.81 20.40
CA PHE A 277 13.01 -10.54 19.16
C PHE A 277 12.19 -9.74 18.14
N ARG A 278 12.27 -10.12 16.89
CA ARG A 278 11.62 -9.46 15.75
C ARG A 278 10.57 -10.33 15.08
N ILE A 279 9.45 -9.72 14.74
CA ILE A 279 8.36 -10.34 14.01
C ILE A 279 8.15 -9.59 12.69
N TYR A 280 8.13 -10.32 11.58
CA TYR A 280 7.66 -9.82 10.30
C TYR A 280 6.18 -10.18 10.11
N MET A 281 5.34 -9.20 9.74
CA MET A 281 3.93 -9.42 9.40
C MET A 281 3.79 -9.69 7.92
N ALA A 282 3.59 -10.93 7.53
CA ALA A 282 3.42 -11.35 6.13
C ALA A 282 2.08 -10.89 5.51
N THR A 283 1.45 -9.91 6.08
CA THR A 283 0.19 -9.30 5.64
C THR A 283 0.14 -7.85 6.11
N SER A 284 -1.02 -7.23 6.05
CA SER A 284 -1.20 -5.80 6.37
C SER A 284 -1.55 -5.50 7.82
N GLY A 285 -1.23 -6.38 8.76
CA GLY A 285 -1.55 -6.19 10.17
C GLY A 285 -1.08 -4.86 10.74
N ASN A 286 -2.00 -4.02 11.22
CA ASN A 286 -1.73 -2.66 11.68
C ASN A 286 -2.45 -2.28 12.98
N ASP A 287 -3.02 -3.24 13.71
CA ASP A 287 -3.68 -2.93 14.98
C ASP A 287 -2.66 -2.46 16.02
N PRO A 288 -2.73 -1.19 16.46
CA PRO A 288 -1.74 -0.65 17.39
C PRO A 288 -1.86 -1.25 18.80
N GLN A 289 -3.00 -1.79 19.19
CA GLN A 289 -3.19 -2.44 20.49
C GLN A 289 -2.53 -3.82 20.48
N PHE A 290 -2.69 -4.57 19.39
CA PHE A 290 -1.97 -5.81 19.17
C PHE A 290 -0.44 -5.60 19.21
N HIS A 291 0.07 -4.57 18.51
CA HIS A 291 1.51 -4.25 18.52
C HIS A 291 1.99 -3.85 19.92
N ALA A 292 1.18 -3.10 20.65
CA ALA A 292 1.49 -2.71 22.03
C ALA A 292 1.56 -3.93 22.95
N TYR A 293 0.60 -4.86 22.83
CA TYR A 293 0.61 -6.10 23.59
C TYR A 293 1.87 -6.93 23.36
N VAL A 294 2.25 -7.16 22.09
CA VAL A 294 3.46 -7.92 21.75
C VAL A 294 4.71 -7.26 22.33
N ARG A 295 4.80 -5.94 22.25
CA ARG A 295 5.93 -5.17 22.78
C ARG A 295 5.99 -5.21 24.31
N GLU A 296 4.88 -4.90 24.98
CA GLU A 296 4.85 -4.68 26.43
C GLU A 296 4.90 -5.99 27.21
N ARG A 297 4.26 -7.02 26.69
CA ARG A 297 4.24 -8.33 27.31
C ARG A 297 5.52 -9.12 27.08
N TRP A 298 6.08 -9.05 25.86
CA TRP A 298 7.12 -9.97 25.43
C TRP A 298 8.42 -9.31 24.99
N GLY A 299 8.44 -8.00 24.82
CA GLY A 299 9.57 -7.27 24.22
C GLY A 299 9.73 -7.56 22.73
N GLY A 300 8.67 -8.03 22.05
CA GLY A 300 8.69 -8.30 20.62
C GLY A 300 8.51 -7.03 19.80
N ALA A 301 9.33 -6.86 18.77
CA ALA A 301 9.22 -5.79 17.82
C ALA A 301 8.59 -6.29 16.51
N ILE A 302 7.43 -5.75 16.13
CA ILE A 302 6.88 -5.96 14.78
C ILE A 302 7.59 -4.98 13.86
N VAL A 303 8.50 -5.53 13.05
CA VAL A 303 9.52 -4.72 12.35
C VAL A 303 9.06 -4.19 11.01
N SER A 304 8.27 -4.95 10.28
CA SER A 304 7.76 -4.58 8.96
C SER A 304 6.55 -5.42 8.59
N ASN A 305 5.90 -5.03 7.51
CA ASN A 305 4.84 -5.80 6.87
C ASN A 305 4.97 -5.75 5.34
N ARG A 306 4.08 -6.45 4.64
CA ARG A 306 4.05 -6.49 3.18
C ARG A 306 4.06 -5.11 2.51
N TYR A 307 3.30 -4.15 3.01
CA TYR A 307 3.21 -2.83 2.38
C TYR A 307 4.51 -2.03 2.48
N SER A 308 5.17 -2.03 3.63
CA SER A 308 6.49 -1.39 3.76
C SER A 308 7.52 -2.05 2.85
N ALA A 309 7.45 -3.38 2.69
CA ALA A 309 8.38 -4.16 1.90
C ALA A 309 8.12 -4.07 0.39
N ILE A 310 6.86 -3.91 -0.05
CA ILE A 310 6.52 -3.89 -1.48
C ILE A 310 6.81 -2.56 -2.16
N ALA A 311 6.94 -1.47 -1.41
CA ALA A 311 7.10 -0.14 -2.00
C ALA A 311 8.22 -0.04 -3.05
N PRO A 312 9.43 -0.61 -2.88
CA PRO A 312 10.46 -0.59 -3.91
C PRO A 312 10.05 -1.21 -5.24
N MET A 313 9.05 -2.10 -5.23
CA MET A 313 8.54 -2.73 -6.45
C MET A 313 7.76 -1.78 -7.36
N TYR A 314 7.47 -0.55 -6.94
CA TYR A 314 6.94 0.49 -7.83
C TYR A 314 7.98 0.99 -8.84
N ALA A 315 9.28 0.90 -8.54
CA ALA A 315 10.33 1.35 -9.43
C ALA A 315 10.52 0.42 -10.63
N ARG A 316 10.74 1.02 -11.79
CA ARG A 316 11.13 0.33 -13.04
C ARG A 316 12.14 1.19 -13.79
N ASP A 317 13.30 0.63 -14.08
CA ASP A 317 14.24 1.28 -14.99
C ASP A 317 13.71 1.16 -16.42
N PHE A 318 13.89 2.20 -17.22
CA PHE A 318 13.40 2.25 -18.59
C PHE A 318 14.33 3.09 -19.48
N ALA A 319 14.36 2.75 -20.76
CA ALA A 319 15.05 3.54 -21.77
C ALA A 319 14.18 4.74 -22.22
N GLU A 320 14.79 5.68 -22.92
CA GLU A 320 14.07 6.82 -23.51
C GLU A 320 12.91 6.31 -24.39
N GLY A 321 11.73 6.87 -24.20
CA GLY A 321 10.50 6.47 -24.90
C GLY A 321 9.77 5.27 -24.30
N GLU A 322 10.36 4.53 -23.36
CA GLU A 322 9.79 3.27 -22.85
C GLU A 322 9.05 3.40 -21.50
N ALA A 323 8.81 4.62 -21.02
CA ALA A 323 8.17 4.84 -19.70
C ALA A 323 6.78 4.18 -19.57
N LEU A 324 5.94 4.19 -20.63
CA LEU A 324 4.64 3.51 -20.61
C LEU A 324 4.77 1.99 -20.52
N ARG A 325 5.78 1.44 -21.16
CA ARG A 325 6.09 0.01 -21.09
C ARG A 325 6.55 -0.38 -19.69
N ALA A 326 7.35 0.46 -19.05
CA ALA A 326 7.74 0.29 -17.65
C ALA A 326 6.52 0.28 -16.71
N LEU A 327 5.57 1.21 -16.90
CA LEU A 327 4.30 1.20 -16.16
C LEU A 327 3.53 -0.11 -16.38
N ALA A 328 3.43 -0.59 -17.61
CA ALA A 328 2.75 -1.85 -17.92
C ALA A 328 3.38 -3.05 -17.22
N THR A 329 4.72 -3.15 -17.18
CA THR A 329 5.43 -4.22 -16.46
C THR A 329 5.15 -4.16 -14.96
N ARG A 330 5.12 -2.96 -14.36
CA ARG A 330 4.82 -2.80 -12.94
C ARG A 330 3.46 -3.36 -12.58
N GLN A 331 2.43 -3.02 -13.34
CA GLN A 331 1.06 -3.45 -13.07
C GLN A 331 0.86 -4.96 -13.18
N LEU A 332 1.69 -5.65 -13.95
CA LEU A 332 1.63 -7.10 -14.10
C LEU A 332 2.33 -7.86 -12.95
N PHE A 333 3.19 -7.20 -12.17
CA PHE A 333 4.00 -7.85 -11.13
C PHE A 333 3.64 -7.48 -9.69
N LEU A 334 3.08 -6.32 -9.45
CA LEU A 334 3.02 -5.71 -8.13
C LEU A 334 2.26 -6.52 -7.06
N PHE A 335 1.47 -7.50 -7.47
CA PHE A 335 0.55 -8.20 -6.57
C PHE A 335 0.83 -9.68 -6.37
N ASP A 336 1.98 -10.17 -6.79
CA ASP A 336 2.29 -11.56 -6.54
C ASP A 336 2.63 -11.78 -5.06
N LYS A 337 1.70 -12.42 -4.36
CA LYS A 337 1.80 -12.77 -2.94
C LYS A 337 2.62 -14.05 -2.78
N GLU A 338 3.85 -14.02 -3.22
CA GLU A 338 4.70 -15.19 -3.25
C GLU A 338 5.39 -15.39 -1.89
N PRO A 339 5.17 -16.53 -1.18
CA PRO A 339 5.73 -16.74 0.15
C PRO A 339 7.26 -16.70 0.20
N LEU A 340 7.96 -17.07 -0.87
CA LEU A 340 9.43 -17.02 -0.92
C LEU A 340 9.94 -15.57 -0.84
N TRP A 341 9.27 -14.64 -1.51
CA TRP A 341 9.60 -13.23 -1.41
C TRP A 341 9.40 -12.71 0.02
N GLU A 342 8.30 -13.07 0.67
CA GLU A 342 8.07 -12.65 2.06
C GLU A 342 9.06 -13.29 3.04
N ALA A 343 9.51 -14.51 2.79
CA ALA A 343 10.60 -15.13 3.55
C ALA A 343 11.93 -14.39 3.35
N TYR A 344 12.20 -13.92 2.12
CA TYR A 344 13.35 -13.07 1.84
C TYR A 344 13.25 -11.74 2.61
N GLU A 345 12.11 -11.07 2.57
CA GLU A 345 11.89 -9.83 3.31
C GLU A 345 12.01 -10.03 4.82
N ALA A 346 11.40 -11.06 5.38
CA ALA A 346 11.54 -11.39 6.80
C ALA A 346 13.02 -11.54 7.21
N ARG A 347 13.84 -12.19 6.36
CA ARG A 347 15.27 -12.31 6.59
C ARG A 347 16.00 -10.98 6.51
N ARG A 348 15.68 -10.13 5.52
CA ARG A 348 16.24 -8.79 5.37
C ARG A 348 15.96 -7.92 6.62
N TRP A 349 14.79 -8.07 7.23
CA TRP A 349 14.40 -7.39 8.46
C TRP A 349 14.96 -8.04 9.73
N GLY A 350 15.70 -9.13 9.60
CA GLY A 350 16.26 -9.89 10.72
C GLY A 350 15.16 -10.40 11.66
N ALA A 351 14.03 -10.86 11.09
CA ALA A 351 12.94 -11.42 11.87
C ALA A 351 13.32 -12.80 12.44
N ASP A 352 12.88 -13.07 13.66
CA ASP A 352 12.97 -14.37 14.31
C ASP A 352 11.71 -15.19 14.04
N ALA A 353 10.60 -14.50 13.77
CA ALA A 353 9.31 -15.11 13.51
C ALA A 353 8.53 -14.37 12.42
N VAL A 354 7.61 -15.09 11.79
CA VAL A 354 6.66 -14.55 10.81
C VAL A 354 5.24 -14.81 11.30
N ILE A 355 4.43 -13.76 11.32
CA ILE A 355 2.98 -13.86 11.54
C ILE A 355 2.28 -13.58 10.21
N ALA A 356 1.33 -14.44 9.84
CA ALA A 356 0.48 -14.21 8.66
C ALA A 356 -0.99 -14.18 9.07
N LEU A 357 -1.73 -13.16 8.59
CA LEU A 357 -3.17 -13.09 8.82
C LEU A 357 -3.87 -14.04 7.84
N GLN A 358 -4.53 -15.05 8.38
CA GLN A 358 -5.21 -16.08 7.62
C GLN A 358 -6.54 -16.42 8.30
N PRO A 359 -7.66 -16.57 7.54
CA PRO A 359 -8.90 -17.03 8.10
C PRO A 359 -8.73 -18.39 8.79
N ASP A 360 -9.44 -18.61 9.90
CA ASP A 360 -9.46 -19.91 10.57
C ASP A 360 -9.91 -21.01 9.61
N GLY A 361 -9.18 -22.12 9.58
CA GLY A 361 -9.43 -23.25 8.67
C GLY A 361 -8.85 -23.12 7.27
N ALA A 362 -8.30 -21.97 6.90
CA ALA A 362 -7.54 -21.82 5.67
C ALA A 362 -6.12 -22.36 5.88
N ALA A 363 -5.92 -23.65 5.71
CA ALA A 363 -4.59 -24.25 5.79
C ALA A 363 -3.72 -23.75 4.64
N SER A 364 -2.96 -22.70 4.85
CA SER A 364 -1.89 -22.35 3.94
C SER A 364 -0.65 -23.20 4.20
N THR A 365 -0.80 -24.48 3.98
CA THR A 365 0.30 -25.46 4.11
C THR A 365 1.55 -25.03 3.31
N ARG A 366 1.36 -24.30 2.20
CA ARG A 366 2.47 -23.76 1.41
C ARG A 366 3.19 -22.65 2.16
N TYR A 367 2.44 -21.72 2.74
CA TYR A 367 3.01 -20.58 3.46
C TYR A 367 3.85 -21.05 4.67
N GLU A 368 3.25 -21.90 5.49
CA GLU A 368 3.89 -22.51 6.64
C GLU A 368 5.18 -23.26 6.23
N ARG A 369 5.08 -24.15 5.24
CA ARG A 369 6.27 -24.89 4.75
C ARG A 369 7.38 -24.00 4.24
N VAL A 370 7.07 -22.91 3.56
CA VAL A 370 8.07 -21.96 3.06
C VAL A 370 8.72 -21.22 4.21
N MET A 371 7.94 -20.74 5.19
CA MET A 371 8.48 -20.00 6.34
C MET A 371 9.31 -20.89 7.25
N GLU A 372 8.81 -22.07 7.58
CA GLU A 372 9.56 -23.06 8.39
C GLU A 372 10.81 -23.58 7.66
N GLY A 373 10.70 -23.85 6.35
CA GLY A 373 11.83 -24.23 5.51
C GLY A 373 12.89 -23.14 5.38
N ALA A 374 12.49 -21.88 5.54
CA ALA A 374 13.39 -20.72 5.60
C ALA A 374 13.99 -20.49 7.01
N GLY A 375 13.57 -21.27 8.01
CA GLY A 375 14.08 -21.24 9.39
C GLY A 375 13.34 -20.29 10.33
N PHE A 376 12.15 -19.77 9.93
CA PHE A 376 11.34 -18.91 10.78
C PHE A 376 10.36 -19.71 11.64
N ALA A 377 10.15 -19.27 12.89
CA ALA A 377 8.96 -19.63 13.63
C ALA A 377 7.76 -18.96 12.93
N PHE A 378 6.69 -19.74 12.68
CA PHE A 378 5.52 -19.26 11.93
C PHE A 378 4.24 -19.36 12.76
N LEU A 379 3.42 -18.29 12.73
CA LEU A 379 2.14 -18.24 13.41
C LEU A 379 1.05 -17.72 12.46
N PRO A 380 0.07 -18.52 12.04
CA PRO A 380 -1.14 -18.04 11.41
C PRO A 380 -2.09 -17.43 12.46
N LEU A 381 -2.61 -16.23 12.17
CA LEU A 381 -3.64 -15.58 12.97
C LEU A 381 -4.85 -15.24 12.10
N PRO A 382 -6.10 -15.36 12.62
CA PRO A 382 -7.29 -14.99 11.86
C PRO A 382 -7.40 -13.46 11.65
N ARG A 383 -6.82 -12.68 12.57
CA ARG A 383 -6.79 -11.22 12.57
C ARG A 383 -5.65 -10.70 13.45
N ASP A 384 -5.30 -9.44 13.28
CA ASP A 384 -4.34 -8.69 14.11
C ASP A 384 -5.07 -7.81 15.15
N ALA A 385 -5.89 -8.41 15.99
CA ALA A 385 -6.66 -7.70 16.99
C ALA A 385 -6.18 -8.03 18.42
N ASP A 386 -6.20 -7.04 19.31
CA ASP A 386 -5.89 -7.26 20.72
C ASP A 386 -7.11 -7.84 21.46
N THR A 387 -7.34 -9.12 21.25
CA THR A 387 -8.43 -9.91 21.88
C THR A 387 -7.88 -11.05 22.72
N PRO A 388 -8.65 -11.58 23.71
CA PRO A 388 -8.18 -12.67 24.58
C PRO A 388 -7.70 -13.90 23.81
N ASP A 389 -8.41 -14.31 22.76
CA ASP A 389 -8.05 -15.45 21.91
C ASP A 389 -6.74 -15.24 21.14
N ILE A 390 -6.52 -14.02 20.64
CA ILE A 390 -5.26 -13.68 19.97
C ILE A 390 -4.11 -13.59 20.96
N ARG A 391 -4.32 -13.00 22.15
CA ARG A 391 -3.31 -12.98 23.21
C ARG A 391 -2.87 -14.38 23.62
N GLU A 392 -3.82 -15.31 23.80
CA GLU A 392 -3.51 -16.70 24.14
C GLU A 392 -2.67 -17.39 23.05
N ARG A 393 -3.02 -17.20 21.77
CA ARG A 393 -2.24 -17.73 20.64
C ARG A 393 -0.81 -17.18 20.62
N ILE A 394 -0.64 -15.86 20.80
CA ILE A 394 0.68 -15.22 20.85
C ILE A 394 1.47 -15.69 22.06
N ASP A 395 0.87 -15.75 23.25
CA ASP A 395 1.56 -16.18 24.48
C ASP A 395 2.07 -17.62 24.35
N THR A 396 1.24 -18.51 23.83
CA THR A 396 1.61 -19.89 23.55
C THR A 396 2.76 -19.97 22.54
N PHE A 397 2.65 -19.23 21.45
CA PHE A 397 3.66 -19.22 20.39
C PHE A 397 5.00 -18.67 20.89
N VAL A 398 5.01 -17.52 21.56
CA VAL A 398 6.25 -16.92 22.08
C VAL A 398 6.90 -17.83 23.10
N THR A 399 6.12 -18.38 24.03
CA THR A 399 6.64 -19.29 25.05
C THR A 399 7.27 -20.55 24.44
N ALA A 400 6.68 -21.10 23.39
CA ALA A 400 7.15 -22.34 22.78
C ALA A 400 8.30 -22.16 21.77
N ARG A 401 8.40 -21.00 21.14
CA ARG A 401 9.26 -20.83 19.94
C ARG A 401 10.27 -19.68 20.03
N LEU A 402 10.12 -18.69 20.94
CA LEU A 402 10.90 -17.46 20.98
C LEU A 402 11.43 -17.11 22.40
N ALA A 403 10.91 -17.69 23.47
CA ALA A 403 11.32 -17.41 24.85
C ALA A 403 12.52 -18.25 25.30
#